data_afa52b7ba8764dacb1ced7ff131f20a3
#
_entry.id   afa52b7ba8764dacb1ced7ff131f20a3
#
_cell.length_a   1.000
_cell.length_b   1.000
_cell.length_c   1.000
_cell.angle_alpha   90.00
_cell.angle_beta   90.00
_cell.angle_gamma   90.00
#
_symmetry.space_group_name_H-M   'P 1'
#
loop_
_entity.id
_entity.type
_entity.pdbx_description
1 polymer ?
#
loop_
_entity_poly.entity_id
_entity_poly.type
_entity_poly.pdbx_seq_one_letter_code
_entity_poly.pdbx_strand_id
1 'polypeptide(L)'
;PPSFPFGGMENPRLTFATPTVIVGDKSLVSLVAHELAHSWSGNLVTNASWKDIWLNEGFTTYVQGRITEALYGQEMAEMERQIDQTDLLAEVKDMSPADQALALPPLNERDPDEALSQVAYVKGSWFLEFLEQRFGRETFDPFLRGWFDDHAFQSANTDQFVEYLKKNLLPKKPEAVTAAELKAWLDEPGIPAFATRAKARSFSAVDTARIAWEGTGTLPNAQLTGEWSTQEWVRFIDGLGARQPLDKLAALDKAFKFTGTPNGEIAMRWYPLAIRSGYAEATPAAGEFIERVGRRKLIMPIYAELVKTPEGLAFAKAAFEKAKPGYHPITTGSVQDMLAKAGAK
;
A
#
# COMPACT_ATOMS: atom_id res chain seq x y z
N PRO A 1 -5.00 15.88 -9.65
CA PRO A 1 -6.38 16.38 -9.44
C PRO A 1 -6.71 16.47 -7.95
N PRO A 2 -7.39 17.53 -7.45
CA PRO A 2 -7.58 17.78 -6.01
C PRO A 2 -8.31 16.65 -5.27
N SER A 3 -9.30 16.04 -5.90
CA SER A 3 -10.18 15.02 -5.30
C SER A 3 -9.89 13.62 -5.83
N PHE A 4 -8.66 13.36 -6.26
CA PHE A 4 -8.32 12.10 -6.88
C PHE A 4 -8.46 10.95 -5.88
N PRO A 5 -9.26 9.89 -6.17
CA PRO A 5 -9.61 8.85 -5.20
C PRO A 5 -8.50 7.83 -4.98
N PHE A 6 -7.52 7.76 -5.89
CA PHE A 6 -6.39 6.84 -5.89
C PHE A 6 -5.06 7.55 -5.63
N GLY A 7 -3.94 6.85 -5.75
CA GLY A 7 -2.59 7.39 -5.69
C GLY A 7 -2.25 8.15 -6.98
N GLY A 8 -2.31 7.46 -8.08
CA GLY A 8 -2.08 7.98 -9.42
C GLY A 8 -2.93 7.27 -10.46
N MET A 9 -2.69 7.62 -11.71
CA MET A 9 -3.21 6.96 -12.90
C MET A 9 -2.24 7.20 -14.05
N GLU A 10 -1.82 6.14 -14.66
CA GLU A 10 -0.77 6.06 -15.67
C GLU A 10 -1.20 6.54 -17.08
N ASN A 11 -2.10 7.52 -17.17
CA ASN A 11 -2.54 8.02 -18.47
C ASN A 11 -1.35 8.33 -19.37
N PRO A 12 -1.27 7.76 -20.59
CA PRO A 12 -0.15 7.98 -21.48
C PRO A 12 0.12 9.47 -21.71
N ARG A 13 1.37 9.91 -21.49
CA ARG A 13 1.86 11.28 -21.67
C ARG A 13 1.29 12.33 -20.68
N LEU A 14 0.33 11.96 -19.81
CA LEU A 14 -0.23 12.85 -18.79
C LEU A 14 -0.66 12.05 -17.56
N THR A 15 0.29 11.57 -16.80
CA THR A 15 0.04 10.89 -15.51
C THR A 15 -0.74 11.79 -14.56
N PHE A 16 -1.80 11.26 -13.97
CA PHE A 16 -2.49 11.92 -12.86
C PHE A 16 -1.84 11.48 -11.55
N ALA A 17 -1.67 12.42 -10.63
CA ALA A 17 -1.18 12.14 -9.28
C ALA A 17 -2.04 12.86 -8.24
N THR A 18 -2.22 12.22 -7.09
CA THR A 18 -2.86 12.84 -5.94
C THR A 18 -1.98 13.96 -5.37
N PRO A 19 -2.55 15.11 -4.94
CA PRO A 19 -1.77 16.15 -4.28
C PRO A 19 -1.10 15.68 -2.98
N THR A 20 -1.59 14.59 -2.38
CA THR A 20 -1.09 14.06 -1.11
C THR A 20 0.33 13.47 -1.19
N VAL A 21 0.93 13.36 -2.38
CA VAL A 21 2.33 12.98 -2.55
C VAL A 21 3.30 14.13 -2.27
N ILE A 22 2.77 15.38 -2.29
CA ILE A 22 3.58 16.60 -2.07
C ILE A 22 3.58 16.91 -0.58
N VAL A 23 4.52 16.30 0.15
CA VAL A 23 4.58 16.40 1.63
C VAL A 23 5.72 17.31 2.11
N GLY A 24 6.47 17.93 1.19
CA GLY A 24 7.59 18.84 1.50
C GLY A 24 8.96 18.17 1.46
N ASP A 25 9.02 16.85 1.35
CA ASP A 25 10.22 16.06 1.13
C ASP A 25 10.01 15.05 -0.01
N LYS A 26 10.95 14.13 -0.22
CA LYS A 26 10.88 13.10 -1.27
C LYS A 26 10.42 11.73 -0.76
N SER A 27 9.90 11.63 0.46
CA SER A 27 9.56 10.36 1.10
C SER A 27 8.44 9.58 0.39
N LEU A 28 7.59 10.27 -0.40
CA LEU A 28 6.50 9.64 -1.14
C LEU A 28 6.74 9.61 -2.67
N VAL A 29 7.98 9.77 -3.09
CA VAL A 29 8.34 9.79 -4.52
C VAL A 29 8.13 8.43 -5.21
N SER A 30 8.05 7.35 -4.45
CA SER A 30 7.77 6.02 -4.96
C SER A 30 6.47 5.95 -5.78
N LEU A 31 5.46 6.78 -5.47
CA LEU A 31 4.28 6.91 -6.33
C LEU A 31 4.65 7.41 -7.74
N VAL A 32 5.54 8.38 -7.84
CA VAL A 32 5.99 8.88 -9.16
C VAL A 32 6.75 7.79 -9.91
N ALA A 33 7.57 7.00 -9.20
CA ALA A 33 8.26 5.84 -9.79
C ALA A 33 7.27 4.77 -10.24
N HIS A 34 6.17 4.54 -9.51
CA HIS A 34 5.09 3.63 -9.86
C HIS A 34 4.43 4.04 -11.18
N GLU A 35 3.95 5.26 -11.25
CA GLU A 35 3.29 5.77 -12.46
C GLU A 35 4.24 5.81 -13.68
N LEU A 36 5.54 6.03 -13.45
CA LEU A 36 6.54 5.94 -14.52
C LEU A 36 6.73 4.50 -15.00
N ALA A 37 6.76 3.54 -14.08
CA ALA A 37 6.94 2.11 -14.39
C ALA A 37 5.78 1.54 -15.23
N HIS A 38 4.59 2.10 -15.11
CA HIS A 38 3.46 1.78 -15.97
C HIS A 38 3.71 2.07 -17.45
N SER A 39 4.74 2.82 -17.81
CA SER A 39 5.15 2.99 -19.20
C SER A 39 5.45 1.64 -19.90
N TRP A 40 5.87 0.64 -19.13
CA TRP A 40 6.08 -0.74 -19.59
C TRP A 40 4.90 -1.65 -19.24
N SER A 41 4.58 -1.75 -17.96
CA SER A 41 3.50 -2.60 -17.47
C SER A 41 2.22 -1.77 -17.29
N GLY A 42 1.21 -2.06 -18.08
CA GLY A 42 -0.02 -1.28 -18.18
C GLY A 42 -0.16 -0.59 -19.54
N ASN A 43 0.79 0.26 -19.92
CA ASN A 43 0.72 1.01 -21.17
C ASN A 43 1.32 0.28 -22.36
N LEU A 44 2.52 -0.31 -22.24
CA LEU A 44 3.14 -1.04 -23.35
C LEU A 44 2.58 -2.48 -23.44
N VAL A 45 2.47 -3.16 -22.31
CA VAL A 45 1.84 -4.48 -22.20
C VAL A 45 0.70 -4.36 -21.22
N THR A 46 -0.53 -4.53 -21.71
CA THR A 46 -1.77 -4.38 -20.91
C THR A 46 -2.26 -5.74 -20.43
N ASN A 47 -2.86 -5.84 -19.27
CA ASN A 47 -3.55 -7.06 -18.82
C ASN A 47 -4.78 -7.33 -19.70
N ALA A 48 -4.97 -8.58 -20.12
CA ALA A 48 -6.04 -8.96 -21.04
C ALA A 48 -7.43 -8.86 -20.40
N SER A 49 -7.51 -8.99 -19.06
CA SER A 49 -8.74 -8.86 -18.29
C SER A 49 -8.42 -8.41 -16.86
N TRP A 50 -9.43 -7.97 -16.12
CA TRP A 50 -9.28 -7.56 -14.73
C TRP A 50 -8.81 -8.68 -13.80
N LYS A 51 -9.07 -9.95 -14.12
CA LYS A 51 -8.52 -11.07 -13.35
C LYS A 51 -7.00 -11.21 -13.48
N ASP A 52 -6.40 -10.58 -14.49
CA ASP A 52 -4.97 -10.59 -14.78
C ASP A 52 -4.29 -9.28 -14.34
N ILE A 53 -4.96 -8.45 -13.53
CA ILE A 53 -4.49 -7.12 -13.14
C ILE A 53 -3.12 -7.12 -12.45
N TRP A 54 -2.72 -8.21 -11.83
CA TRP A 54 -1.39 -8.34 -11.24
C TRP A 54 -0.26 -8.25 -12.28
N LEU A 55 -0.53 -8.60 -13.56
CA LEU A 55 0.43 -8.40 -14.66
C LEU A 55 0.69 -6.92 -14.93
N ASN A 56 -0.27 -6.06 -14.64
CA ASN A 56 -0.10 -4.62 -14.65
C ASN A 56 0.56 -4.17 -13.34
N GLU A 57 -0.13 -4.27 -12.24
CA GLU A 57 0.24 -3.64 -10.96
C GLU A 57 1.43 -4.31 -10.26
N GLY A 58 1.53 -5.63 -10.30
CA GLY A 58 2.62 -6.38 -9.67
C GLY A 58 3.97 -6.11 -10.34
N PHE A 59 4.01 -6.07 -11.67
CA PHE A 59 5.21 -5.69 -12.41
C PHE A 59 5.59 -4.24 -12.16
N THR A 60 4.62 -3.36 -12.17
CA THR A 60 4.83 -1.93 -11.89
C THR A 60 5.38 -1.71 -10.49
N THR A 61 4.81 -2.36 -9.47
CA THR A 61 5.31 -2.28 -8.08
C THR A 61 6.71 -2.85 -7.95
N TYR A 62 7.03 -3.95 -8.65
CA TYR A 62 8.38 -4.49 -8.71
C TYR A 62 9.37 -3.47 -9.33
N VAL A 63 9.04 -2.89 -10.47
CA VAL A 63 9.90 -1.90 -11.15
C VAL A 63 10.02 -0.62 -10.33
N GLN A 64 8.95 -0.15 -9.69
CA GLN A 64 8.97 0.94 -8.69
C GLN A 64 10.04 0.69 -7.62
N GLY A 65 10.05 -0.50 -7.02
CA GLY A 65 11.05 -0.88 -6.01
C GLY A 65 12.48 -0.85 -6.57
N ARG A 66 12.69 -1.28 -7.82
CA ARG A 66 13.99 -1.22 -8.50
C ARG A 66 14.43 0.23 -8.80
N ILE A 67 13.49 1.12 -9.15
CA ILE A 67 13.75 2.57 -9.33
C ILE A 67 14.10 3.20 -7.97
N THR A 68 13.33 2.90 -6.92
CA THR A 68 13.60 3.40 -5.56
C THR A 68 14.99 2.95 -5.09
N GLU A 69 15.34 1.69 -5.29
CA GLU A 69 16.67 1.16 -4.96
C GLU A 69 17.80 1.90 -5.70
N ALA A 70 17.62 2.13 -7.00
CA ALA A 70 18.64 2.78 -7.83
C ALA A 70 18.87 4.26 -7.48
N LEU A 71 17.82 4.97 -7.06
CA LEU A 71 17.87 6.42 -6.79
C LEU A 71 18.08 6.76 -5.32
N TYR A 72 17.54 5.96 -4.40
CA TYR A 72 17.50 6.25 -2.97
C TYR A 72 18.18 5.16 -2.11
N GLY A 73 18.70 4.14 -2.75
CA GLY A 73 19.43 3.06 -2.10
C GLY A 73 18.55 1.91 -1.64
N GLN A 74 19.20 0.77 -1.41
CA GLN A 74 18.56 -0.49 -1.03
C GLN A 74 17.72 -0.36 0.24
N GLU A 75 18.20 0.40 1.24
CA GLU A 75 17.52 0.53 2.53
C GLU A 75 16.14 1.18 2.40
N MET A 76 16.00 2.22 1.57
CA MET A 76 14.70 2.84 1.30
C MET A 76 13.73 1.86 0.64
N ALA A 77 14.19 1.14 -0.38
CA ALA A 77 13.39 0.13 -1.04
C ALA A 77 12.96 -1.00 -0.09
N GLU A 78 13.84 -1.43 0.82
CA GLU A 78 13.52 -2.44 1.83
C GLU A 78 12.50 -1.94 2.86
N MET A 79 12.56 -0.66 3.27
CA MET A 79 11.56 -0.07 4.16
C MET A 79 10.18 -0.05 3.51
N GLU A 80 10.10 0.38 2.25
CA GLU A 80 8.83 0.39 1.50
C GLU A 80 8.28 -1.02 1.35
N ARG A 81 9.07 -1.99 0.89
CA ARG A 81 8.65 -3.39 0.78
C ARG A 81 8.17 -3.98 2.10
N GLN A 82 8.86 -3.68 3.21
CA GLN A 82 8.47 -4.22 4.51
C GLN A 82 7.14 -3.64 4.99
N ILE A 83 6.86 -2.36 4.73
CA ILE A 83 5.57 -1.72 5.02
C ILE A 83 4.48 -2.38 4.16
N ASP A 84 4.67 -2.42 2.85
CA ASP A 84 3.69 -2.98 1.91
C ASP A 84 3.37 -4.44 2.21
N GLN A 85 4.38 -5.27 2.49
CA GLN A 85 4.20 -6.65 2.91
C GLN A 85 3.43 -6.77 4.24
N THR A 86 3.65 -5.84 5.17
CA THR A 86 2.92 -5.80 6.45
C THR A 86 1.46 -5.43 6.23
N ASP A 87 1.20 -4.44 5.40
CA ASP A 87 -0.16 -3.99 5.05
C ASP A 87 -0.93 -5.11 4.31
N LEU A 88 -0.30 -5.77 3.33
CA LEU A 88 -0.89 -6.93 2.63
C LEU A 88 -1.25 -8.06 3.60
N LEU A 89 -0.35 -8.40 4.54
CA LEU A 89 -0.60 -9.46 5.51
C LEU A 89 -1.72 -9.14 6.52
N ALA A 90 -2.00 -7.85 6.73
CA ALA A 90 -3.18 -7.42 7.48
C ALA A 90 -4.44 -7.54 6.62
N GLU A 91 -4.40 -7.09 5.38
CA GLU A 91 -5.53 -7.08 4.45
C GLU A 91 -6.06 -8.49 4.15
N VAL A 92 -5.17 -9.44 3.84
CA VAL A 92 -5.57 -10.82 3.48
C VAL A 92 -6.32 -11.57 4.58
N LYS A 93 -6.24 -11.14 5.84
CA LYS A 93 -6.98 -11.76 6.95
C LYS A 93 -8.49 -11.59 6.81
N ASP A 94 -8.91 -10.49 6.21
CA ASP A 94 -10.32 -10.12 6.07
C ASP A 94 -10.85 -10.38 4.65
N MET A 95 -9.98 -10.88 3.73
CA MET A 95 -10.33 -11.19 2.36
C MET A 95 -10.86 -12.61 2.19
N SER A 96 -11.74 -12.81 1.19
CA SER A 96 -12.10 -14.16 0.77
C SER A 96 -10.87 -14.92 0.24
N PRO A 97 -10.74 -16.24 0.48
CA PRO A 97 -9.60 -17.00 -0.05
C PRO A 97 -9.43 -16.88 -1.58
N ALA A 98 -10.52 -16.78 -2.32
CA ALA A 98 -10.50 -16.68 -3.78
C ALA A 98 -9.87 -15.38 -4.28
N ASP A 99 -10.03 -14.27 -3.53
CA ASP A 99 -9.48 -12.95 -3.87
C ASP A 99 -8.00 -12.79 -3.46
N GLN A 100 -7.43 -13.80 -2.78
CA GLN A 100 -6.03 -13.80 -2.36
C GLN A 100 -5.07 -14.44 -3.39
N ALA A 101 -5.58 -15.01 -4.48
CA ALA A 101 -4.79 -15.56 -5.57
C ALA A 101 -4.32 -14.45 -6.53
N LEU A 102 -3.15 -14.59 -7.15
CA LEU A 102 -2.74 -13.70 -8.24
C LEU A 102 -3.55 -13.97 -9.51
N ALA A 103 -3.72 -15.24 -9.87
CA ALA A 103 -4.64 -15.66 -10.92
C ALA A 103 -6.07 -15.63 -10.37
N LEU A 104 -6.70 -14.48 -10.38
CA LEU A 104 -8.05 -14.33 -9.86
C LEU A 104 -9.05 -15.21 -10.63
N PRO A 105 -10.08 -15.73 -9.96
CA PRO A 105 -11.19 -16.36 -10.66
C PRO A 105 -11.93 -15.33 -11.54
N PRO A 106 -12.77 -15.78 -12.49
CA PRO A 106 -13.60 -14.86 -13.26
C PRO A 106 -14.41 -13.95 -12.32
N LEU A 107 -14.36 -12.64 -12.56
CA LEU A 107 -15.07 -11.66 -11.71
C LEU A 107 -16.58 -11.70 -11.91
N ASN A 108 -17.05 -12.30 -13.03
CA ASN A 108 -18.45 -12.35 -13.42
C ASN A 108 -19.09 -10.95 -13.45
N GLU A 109 -20.09 -10.70 -12.59
CA GLU A 109 -20.79 -9.41 -12.50
C GLU A 109 -20.21 -8.48 -11.38
N ARG A 110 -19.10 -8.88 -10.73
CA ARG A 110 -18.46 -8.05 -9.70
C ARG A 110 -17.82 -6.82 -10.34
N ASP A 111 -17.92 -5.71 -9.63
CA ASP A 111 -17.19 -4.49 -9.99
C ASP A 111 -15.67 -4.78 -9.95
N PRO A 112 -14.94 -4.51 -11.04
CA PRO A 112 -13.49 -4.66 -11.05
C PRO A 112 -12.76 -3.91 -9.92
N ASP A 113 -13.26 -2.76 -9.50
CA ASP A 113 -12.70 -1.98 -8.40
C ASP A 113 -12.78 -2.73 -7.05
N GLU A 114 -13.73 -3.67 -6.88
CA GLU A 114 -13.81 -4.51 -5.69
C GLU A 114 -12.73 -5.62 -5.68
N ALA A 115 -12.26 -6.02 -6.84
CA ALA A 115 -11.20 -7.02 -6.97
C ALA A 115 -9.79 -6.42 -6.93
N LEU A 116 -9.68 -5.11 -7.05
CA LEU A 116 -8.41 -4.39 -6.98
C LEU A 116 -7.97 -4.27 -5.51
N SER A 117 -6.96 -5.03 -5.14
CA SER A 117 -6.45 -5.15 -3.76
C SER A 117 -4.93 -5.17 -3.74
N GLN A 118 -4.31 -5.07 -2.56
CA GLN A 118 -2.86 -5.18 -2.40
C GLN A 118 -2.30 -6.53 -2.89
N VAL A 119 -3.15 -7.53 -3.11
CA VAL A 119 -2.72 -8.81 -3.70
C VAL A 119 -2.14 -8.59 -5.11
N ALA A 120 -2.80 -7.84 -5.97
CA ALA A 120 -2.29 -7.58 -7.32
C ALA A 120 -0.95 -6.84 -7.27
N TYR A 121 -0.82 -5.83 -6.43
CA TYR A 121 0.37 -4.99 -6.28
C TYR A 121 1.50 -5.72 -5.57
N VAL A 122 1.28 -6.04 -4.30
CA VAL A 122 2.34 -6.47 -3.38
C VAL A 122 2.63 -7.95 -3.51
N LYS A 123 1.64 -8.85 -3.56
CA LYS A 123 1.89 -10.27 -3.80
C LYS A 123 2.48 -10.48 -5.20
N GLY A 124 2.02 -9.70 -6.20
CA GLY A 124 2.54 -9.71 -7.57
C GLY A 124 4.01 -9.32 -7.62
N SER A 125 4.39 -8.20 -7.02
CA SER A 125 5.80 -7.77 -6.96
C SER A 125 6.65 -8.75 -6.15
N TRP A 126 6.14 -9.29 -5.06
CA TRP A 126 6.84 -10.27 -4.23
C TRP A 126 7.12 -11.57 -4.97
N PHE A 127 6.19 -12.00 -5.83
CA PHE A 127 6.44 -13.12 -6.74
C PHE A 127 7.57 -12.84 -7.73
N LEU A 128 7.64 -11.64 -8.30
CA LEU A 128 8.74 -11.25 -9.19
C LEU A 128 10.07 -11.14 -8.45
N GLU A 129 10.06 -10.61 -7.23
CA GLU A 129 11.24 -10.62 -6.34
C GLU A 129 11.70 -12.04 -6.00
N PHE A 130 10.78 -12.97 -5.76
CA PHE A 130 11.10 -14.38 -5.57
C PHE A 130 11.80 -14.96 -6.80
N LEU A 131 11.32 -14.67 -8.01
CA LEU A 131 11.98 -15.10 -9.25
C LEU A 131 13.37 -14.46 -9.38
N GLU A 132 13.50 -13.15 -9.14
CA GLU A 132 14.80 -12.48 -9.15
C GLU A 132 15.79 -13.12 -8.18
N GLN A 133 15.38 -13.40 -6.94
CA GLN A 133 16.22 -14.04 -5.92
C GLN A 133 16.68 -15.44 -6.32
N ARG A 134 15.83 -16.21 -7.02
CA ARG A 134 16.14 -17.59 -7.44
C ARG A 134 17.09 -17.64 -8.67
N PHE A 135 16.94 -16.71 -9.61
CA PHE A 135 17.71 -16.69 -10.84
C PHE A 135 18.90 -15.72 -10.83
N GLY A 136 18.84 -14.70 -9.97
CA GLY A 136 19.78 -13.57 -9.99
C GLY A 136 19.44 -12.53 -11.06
N ARG A 137 19.80 -11.27 -10.79
CA ARG A 137 19.51 -10.13 -11.70
C ARG A 137 20.07 -10.29 -13.09
N GLU A 138 21.27 -10.83 -13.22
CA GLU A 138 21.91 -11.06 -14.52
C GLU A 138 21.07 -11.95 -15.46
N THR A 139 20.31 -12.88 -14.89
CA THR A 139 19.42 -13.77 -15.64
C THR A 139 18.01 -13.21 -15.73
N PHE A 140 17.52 -12.61 -14.65
CA PHE A 140 16.14 -12.15 -14.56
C PHE A 140 15.89 -10.86 -15.36
N ASP A 141 16.80 -9.89 -15.34
CA ASP A 141 16.61 -8.62 -16.05
C ASP A 141 16.47 -8.78 -17.56
N PRO A 142 17.27 -9.61 -18.27
CA PRO A 142 17.03 -9.91 -19.69
C PRO A 142 15.69 -10.63 -19.96
N PHE A 143 15.25 -11.51 -19.05
CA PHE A 143 13.95 -12.16 -19.15
C PHE A 143 12.82 -11.14 -19.04
N LEU A 144 12.88 -10.26 -18.02
CA LEU A 144 11.88 -9.21 -17.80
C LEU A 144 11.79 -8.26 -19.00
N ARG A 145 12.94 -7.84 -19.54
CA ARG A 145 12.97 -7.00 -20.74
C ARG A 145 12.36 -7.72 -21.95
N GLY A 146 12.73 -8.99 -22.17
CA GLY A 146 12.18 -9.79 -23.26
C GLY A 146 10.67 -9.97 -23.15
N TRP A 147 10.11 -10.07 -21.93
CA TRP A 147 8.67 -10.12 -21.75
C TRP A 147 7.98 -8.88 -22.32
N PHE A 148 8.48 -7.67 -22.02
CA PHE A 148 7.92 -6.44 -22.54
C PHE A 148 8.17 -6.24 -24.05
N ASP A 149 9.35 -6.61 -24.54
CA ASP A 149 9.69 -6.46 -25.96
C ASP A 149 8.85 -7.40 -26.83
N ASP A 150 8.67 -8.67 -26.42
CA ASP A 150 7.93 -9.68 -27.18
C ASP A 150 6.40 -9.45 -27.15
N HIS A 151 5.89 -8.74 -26.17
CA HIS A 151 4.46 -8.45 -26.01
C HIS A 151 4.10 -6.97 -26.18
N ALA A 152 5.03 -6.16 -26.72
CA ALA A 152 4.83 -4.73 -26.91
C ALA A 152 3.55 -4.44 -27.71
N PHE A 153 2.71 -3.52 -27.18
CA PHE A 153 1.42 -3.13 -27.72
C PHE A 153 0.37 -4.26 -27.81
N GLN A 154 0.52 -5.27 -26.95
CA GLN A 154 -0.42 -6.38 -26.84
C GLN A 154 -1.05 -6.43 -25.45
N SER A 155 -2.18 -7.16 -25.36
CA SER A 155 -2.75 -7.56 -24.09
C SER A 155 -2.31 -8.98 -23.77
N ALA A 156 -1.95 -9.22 -22.51
CA ALA A 156 -1.48 -10.51 -22.03
C ALA A 156 -2.27 -10.99 -20.80
N ASN A 157 -2.41 -12.31 -20.67
CA ASN A 157 -3.01 -12.94 -19.50
C ASN A 157 -1.98 -13.76 -18.71
N THR A 158 -2.38 -14.22 -17.53
CA THR A 158 -1.54 -14.99 -16.61
C THR A 158 -0.98 -16.26 -17.26
N ASP A 159 -1.79 -16.98 -18.05
CA ASP A 159 -1.34 -18.22 -18.70
C ASP A 159 -0.22 -17.95 -19.71
N GLN A 160 -0.33 -16.87 -20.50
CA GLN A 160 0.71 -16.45 -21.45
C GLN A 160 2.00 -16.08 -20.71
N PHE A 161 1.92 -15.39 -19.57
CA PHE A 161 3.09 -15.12 -18.76
C PHE A 161 3.74 -16.41 -18.23
N VAL A 162 2.95 -17.35 -17.74
CA VAL A 162 3.45 -18.66 -17.24
C VAL A 162 4.12 -19.45 -18.36
N GLU A 163 3.57 -19.45 -19.57
CA GLU A 163 4.19 -20.10 -20.73
C GLU A 163 5.52 -19.40 -21.12
N TYR A 164 5.53 -18.07 -21.11
CA TYR A 164 6.75 -17.30 -21.35
C TYR A 164 7.83 -17.60 -20.31
N LEU A 165 7.46 -17.66 -19.04
CA LEU A 165 8.32 -18.02 -17.91
C LEU A 165 8.92 -19.42 -18.09
N LYS A 166 8.09 -20.42 -18.42
CA LYS A 166 8.52 -21.80 -18.67
C LYS A 166 9.48 -21.92 -19.84
N LYS A 167 9.30 -21.11 -20.87
CA LYS A 167 10.12 -21.14 -22.09
C LYS A 167 11.43 -20.39 -21.91
N ASN A 168 11.43 -19.23 -21.28
CA ASN A 168 12.53 -18.27 -21.36
C ASN A 168 13.34 -18.12 -20.06
N LEU A 169 12.77 -18.45 -18.87
CA LEU A 169 13.45 -18.31 -17.59
C LEU A 169 13.76 -19.65 -16.93
N LEU A 170 12.75 -20.53 -16.75
CA LEU A 170 12.94 -21.79 -16.02
C LEU A 170 14.05 -22.67 -16.59
N PRO A 171 14.25 -22.78 -17.92
CA PRO A 171 15.35 -23.60 -18.49
C PRO A 171 16.76 -23.08 -18.16
N LYS A 172 16.89 -21.81 -17.71
CA LYS A 172 18.20 -21.24 -17.33
C LYS A 172 18.74 -21.84 -16.04
N LYS A 173 17.84 -22.30 -15.15
CA LYS A 173 18.17 -22.95 -13.88
C LYS A 173 17.02 -23.87 -13.47
N PRO A 174 16.91 -25.09 -14.01
CA PRO A 174 15.72 -25.94 -13.93
C PRO A 174 15.23 -26.23 -12.50
N GLU A 175 16.14 -26.35 -11.52
CA GLU A 175 15.78 -26.58 -10.12
C GLU A 175 15.49 -25.32 -9.30
N ALA A 176 15.59 -24.13 -9.87
CA ALA A 176 15.42 -22.89 -9.12
C ALA A 176 13.99 -22.68 -8.62
N VAL A 177 13.01 -23.14 -9.40
CA VAL A 177 11.59 -22.97 -9.08
C VAL A 177 10.83 -24.24 -9.49
N THR A 178 10.07 -24.78 -8.56
CA THR A 178 9.22 -25.96 -8.79
C THR A 178 7.81 -25.57 -9.26
N ALA A 179 7.11 -26.52 -9.88
CA ALA A 179 5.71 -26.34 -10.26
C ALA A 179 4.80 -26.06 -9.04
N ALA A 180 5.10 -26.67 -7.88
CA ALA A 180 4.39 -26.44 -6.64
C ALA A 180 4.56 -25.01 -6.12
N GLU A 181 5.79 -24.46 -6.19
CA GLU A 181 6.05 -23.07 -5.82
C GLU A 181 5.33 -22.07 -6.74
N LEU A 182 5.31 -22.32 -8.05
CA LEU A 182 4.55 -21.50 -9.01
C LEU A 182 3.06 -21.52 -8.66
N LYS A 183 2.51 -22.71 -8.41
CA LYS A 183 1.11 -22.83 -8.03
C LYS A 183 0.80 -22.11 -6.73
N ALA A 184 1.68 -22.21 -5.73
CA ALA A 184 1.51 -21.52 -4.43
C ALA A 184 1.49 -19.99 -4.59
N TRP A 185 2.27 -19.41 -5.51
CA TRP A 185 2.24 -17.98 -5.79
C TRP A 185 1.01 -17.55 -6.57
N LEU A 186 0.66 -18.30 -7.61
CA LEU A 186 -0.34 -17.87 -8.60
C LEU A 186 -1.78 -18.23 -8.17
N ASP A 187 -2.00 -19.47 -7.71
CA ASP A 187 -3.34 -20.02 -7.55
C ASP A 187 -3.79 -20.14 -6.09
N GLU A 188 -2.85 -20.21 -5.14
CA GLU A 188 -3.21 -20.46 -3.74
C GLU A 188 -3.43 -19.16 -2.96
N PRO A 189 -4.34 -19.18 -1.96
CA PRO A 189 -4.59 -18.01 -1.12
C PRO A 189 -3.41 -17.72 -0.20
N GLY A 190 -3.34 -16.49 0.28
CA GLY A 190 -2.31 -16.02 1.20
C GLY A 190 -0.94 -15.85 0.55
N ILE A 191 0.09 -15.82 1.38
CA ILE A 191 1.49 -15.69 0.98
C ILE A 191 2.20 -17.01 1.24
N PRO A 192 2.94 -17.59 0.26
CA PRO A 192 3.66 -18.84 0.46
C PRO A 192 4.61 -18.78 1.66
N ALA A 193 4.64 -19.85 2.47
CA ALA A 193 5.47 -19.91 3.67
C ALA A 193 7.00 -19.77 3.40
N PHE A 194 7.42 -20.10 2.18
CA PHE A 194 8.80 -19.96 1.73
C PHE A 194 9.15 -18.56 1.18
N ALA A 195 8.18 -17.63 1.11
CA ALA A 195 8.41 -16.27 0.65
C ALA A 195 9.35 -15.52 1.61
N THR A 196 10.44 -14.97 1.07
CA THR A 196 11.40 -14.18 1.86
C THR A 196 10.79 -12.82 2.19
N ARG A 197 10.74 -12.49 3.48
CA ARG A 197 10.25 -11.19 3.93
C ARG A 197 11.31 -10.11 3.81
N ALA A 198 10.90 -8.93 3.38
CA ALA A 198 11.73 -7.74 3.44
C ALA A 198 12.06 -7.38 4.89
N LYS A 199 13.27 -6.94 5.13
CA LYS A 199 13.76 -6.59 6.46
C LYS A 199 14.70 -5.39 6.39
N ALA A 200 14.14 -4.20 6.58
CA ALA A 200 14.90 -2.97 6.67
C ALA A 200 15.68 -2.89 7.99
N ARG A 201 16.96 -2.55 7.91
CA ARG A 201 17.84 -2.43 9.08
C ARG A 201 17.48 -1.23 9.95
N SER A 202 17.11 -0.12 9.33
CA SER A 202 16.71 1.12 10.00
C SER A 202 15.54 0.90 10.96
N PHE A 203 14.62 -0.02 10.64
CA PHE A 203 13.48 -0.33 11.50
C PHE A 203 13.86 -0.94 12.86
N SER A 204 15.06 -1.49 13.01
CA SER A 204 15.53 -1.97 14.31
C SER A 204 15.69 -0.84 15.32
N ALA A 205 16.19 0.32 14.90
CA ALA A 205 16.32 1.49 15.76
C ALA A 205 14.93 2.10 16.09
N VAL A 206 14.03 2.12 15.12
CA VAL A 206 12.64 2.57 15.30
C VAL A 206 11.91 1.68 16.31
N ASP A 207 12.01 0.35 16.16
CA ASP A 207 11.38 -0.62 17.07
C ASP A 207 11.97 -0.51 18.49
N THR A 208 13.28 -0.28 18.63
CA THR A 208 13.92 -0.06 19.93
C THR A 208 13.36 1.20 20.61
N ALA A 209 13.24 2.31 19.88
CA ALA A 209 12.67 3.56 20.39
C ALA A 209 11.19 3.38 20.77
N ARG A 210 10.42 2.64 19.96
CA ARG A 210 9.01 2.32 20.26
C ARG A 210 8.87 1.48 21.51
N ILE A 211 9.66 0.43 21.68
CA ILE A 211 9.63 -0.44 22.86
C ILE A 211 9.98 0.37 24.14
N ALA A 212 10.99 1.23 24.07
CA ALA A 212 11.34 2.12 25.18
C ALA A 212 10.17 3.07 25.51
N TRP A 213 9.53 3.63 24.50
CA TRP A 213 8.33 4.46 24.68
C TRP A 213 7.19 3.70 25.32
N GLU A 214 6.82 2.53 24.82
CA GLU A 214 5.74 1.72 25.38
C GLU A 214 6.03 1.29 26.83
N GLY A 215 7.28 0.90 27.13
CA GLY A 215 7.67 0.41 28.44
C GLY A 215 7.82 1.51 29.50
N THR A 216 8.53 2.58 29.19
CA THR A 216 8.94 3.60 30.16
C THR A 216 8.33 5.00 29.93
N GLY A 217 7.69 5.22 28.77
CA GLY A 217 7.25 6.55 28.35
C GLY A 217 8.39 7.46 27.88
N THR A 218 9.60 6.92 27.67
CA THR A 218 10.73 7.69 27.17
C THR A 218 10.51 8.06 25.71
N LEU A 219 10.35 9.35 25.44
CA LEU A 219 10.22 9.85 24.05
C LEU A 219 11.43 9.47 23.20
N PRO A 220 11.22 9.09 21.93
CA PRO A 220 12.31 8.94 20.99
C PRO A 220 13.20 10.18 20.96
N ASN A 221 14.51 9.95 20.93
CA ASN A 221 15.50 11.03 20.94
C ASN A 221 15.34 11.95 19.73
N ALA A 222 15.33 13.27 19.94
CA ALA A 222 15.16 14.25 18.87
C ALA A 222 16.27 14.18 17.79
N GLN A 223 17.49 13.81 18.17
CA GLN A 223 18.57 13.62 17.20
C GLN A 223 18.29 12.41 16.28
N LEU A 224 17.75 11.33 16.82
CA LEU A 224 17.34 10.14 16.05
C LEU A 224 16.15 10.46 15.14
N THR A 225 15.09 11.07 15.70
CA THR A 225 13.86 11.35 14.98
C THR A 225 13.98 12.47 13.95
N GLY A 226 14.99 13.33 14.08
CA GLY A 226 15.29 14.37 13.09
C GLY A 226 15.74 13.83 11.74
N GLU A 227 16.23 12.59 11.72
CA GLU A 227 16.63 11.87 10.51
C GLU A 227 15.55 10.90 9.99
N TRP A 228 14.45 10.73 10.72
CA TRP A 228 13.42 9.76 10.32
C TRP A 228 12.64 10.23 9.09
N SER A 229 12.61 9.36 8.11
CA SER A 229 11.74 9.45 6.94
C SER A 229 10.26 9.18 7.30
N THR A 230 9.36 9.42 6.37
CA THR A 230 7.95 9.01 6.51
C THR A 230 7.83 7.51 6.81
N GLN A 231 8.66 6.66 6.19
CA GLN A 231 8.63 5.21 6.37
C GLN A 231 8.96 4.80 7.81
N GLU A 232 9.92 5.46 8.44
CA GLU A 232 10.27 5.21 9.84
C GLU A 232 9.17 5.68 10.79
N TRP A 233 8.56 6.83 10.54
CA TRP A 233 7.39 7.29 11.30
C TRP A 233 6.19 6.36 11.15
N VAL A 234 5.91 5.88 9.95
CA VAL A 234 4.89 4.86 9.68
C VAL A 234 5.17 3.61 10.50
N ARG A 235 6.40 3.09 10.45
CA ARG A 235 6.81 1.93 11.25
C ARG A 235 6.61 2.12 12.74
N PHE A 236 6.95 3.32 13.26
CA PHE A 236 6.78 3.65 14.66
C PHE A 236 5.32 3.63 15.08
N ILE A 237 4.45 4.32 14.34
CA ILE A 237 3.03 4.45 14.67
C ILE A 237 2.29 3.11 14.51
N ASP A 238 2.53 2.37 13.44
CA ASP A 238 1.92 1.05 13.21
C ASP A 238 2.32 0.03 14.26
N GLY A 239 3.52 0.16 14.82
CA GLY A 239 3.99 -0.70 15.89
C GLY A 239 3.40 -0.39 17.27
N LEU A 240 2.78 0.77 17.46
CA LEU A 240 2.10 1.10 18.71
C LEU A 240 0.88 0.20 18.90
N GLY A 241 0.64 -0.26 20.13
CA GLY A 241 -0.51 -1.11 20.44
C GLY A 241 -1.85 -0.50 20.04
N ALA A 242 -2.89 -1.33 20.01
CA ALA A 242 -4.23 -0.95 19.54
C ALA A 242 -4.80 0.31 20.22
N ARG A 243 -4.44 0.55 21.48
CA ARG A 243 -4.77 1.77 22.22
C ARG A 243 -3.56 2.21 23.02
N GLN A 244 -3.45 3.52 23.25
CA GLN A 244 -2.42 4.13 24.07
C GLN A 244 -3.04 4.96 25.19
N PRO A 245 -2.38 5.09 26.35
CA PRO A 245 -2.77 6.05 27.38
C PRO A 245 -2.81 7.49 26.84
N LEU A 246 -3.79 8.28 27.28
CA LEU A 246 -4.02 9.64 26.77
C LEU A 246 -2.83 10.57 27.03
N ASP A 247 -2.22 10.48 28.20
CA ASP A 247 -1.02 11.23 28.56
C ASP A 247 0.17 10.90 27.66
N LYS A 248 0.31 9.63 27.28
CA LYS A 248 1.33 9.20 26.30
C LYS A 248 1.05 9.77 24.91
N LEU A 249 -0.20 9.69 24.42
CA LEU A 249 -0.55 10.29 23.12
C LEU A 249 -0.32 11.79 23.11
N ALA A 250 -0.74 12.50 24.17
CA ALA A 250 -0.50 13.93 24.30
C ALA A 250 1.00 14.28 24.28
N ALA A 251 1.84 13.46 24.91
CA ALA A 251 3.29 13.66 24.90
C ALA A 251 3.91 13.44 23.51
N LEU A 252 3.48 12.38 22.77
CA LEU A 252 3.91 12.15 21.39
C LEU A 252 3.47 13.29 20.47
N ASP A 253 2.20 13.68 20.57
CA ASP A 253 1.64 14.74 19.72
C ASP A 253 2.30 16.10 19.97
N LYS A 254 2.54 16.43 21.23
CA LYS A 254 3.28 17.64 21.60
C LYS A 254 4.70 17.65 21.03
N ALA A 255 5.39 16.49 21.07
CA ALA A 255 6.78 16.36 20.62
C ALA A 255 6.89 16.36 19.09
N PHE A 256 6.02 15.62 18.39
CA PHE A 256 6.16 15.33 16.97
C PHE A 256 5.07 15.93 16.10
N LYS A 257 4.06 16.56 16.69
CA LYS A 257 2.97 17.29 16.00
C LYS A 257 2.26 16.45 14.94
N PHE A 258 1.87 15.24 15.33
CA PHE A 258 1.14 14.35 14.46
C PHE A 258 -0.27 14.87 14.14
N THR A 259 -0.92 15.49 15.13
CA THR A 259 -2.21 16.18 14.90
C THR A 259 -1.99 17.41 14.03
N GLY A 260 -2.71 17.48 12.91
CA GLY A 260 -2.55 18.53 11.91
C GLY A 260 -1.44 18.28 10.90
N THR A 261 -0.79 17.10 10.91
CA THR A 261 0.24 16.75 9.92
C THR A 261 -0.29 16.89 8.49
N PRO A 262 0.47 17.48 7.56
CA PRO A 262 0.11 17.48 6.14
C PRO A 262 0.39 16.13 5.46
N ASN A 263 1.21 15.27 6.08
CA ASN A 263 1.58 13.98 5.53
C ASN A 263 0.45 12.95 5.70
N GLY A 264 -0.16 12.59 4.57
CA GLY A 264 -1.32 11.68 4.56
C GLY A 264 -1.00 10.28 5.08
N GLU A 265 0.21 9.76 4.86
CA GLU A 265 0.62 8.43 5.32
C GLU A 265 0.77 8.39 6.85
N ILE A 266 1.19 9.49 7.47
CA ILE A 266 1.20 9.64 8.92
C ILE A 266 -0.23 9.84 9.45
N ALA A 267 -1.01 10.73 8.81
CA ALA A 267 -2.36 11.07 9.23
C ALA A 267 -3.28 9.84 9.27
N MET A 268 -3.25 8.99 8.21
CA MET A 268 -4.08 7.79 8.13
C MET A 268 -3.79 6.74 9.21
N ARG A 269 -2.67 6.86 9.89
CA ARG A 269 -2.26 5.98 10.99
C ARG A 269 -2.48 6.63 12.36
N TRP A 270 -2.13 7.90 12.48
CA TRP A 270 -2.27 8.65 13.71
C TRP A 270 -3.73 8.86 14.13
N TYR A 271 -4.57 9.36 13.23
CA TYR A 271 -5.96 9.65 13.57
C TYR A 271 -6.76 8.43 14.02
N PRO A 272 -6.69 7.26 13.35
CA PRO A 272 -7.33 6.05 13.86
C PRO A 272 -6.83 5.64 15.25
N LEU A 273 -5.52 5.73 15.52
CA LEU A 273 -4.97 5.44 16.84
C LEU A 273 -5.49 6.42 17.90
N ALA A 274 -5.49 7.72 17.61
CA ALA A 274 -5.98 8.76 18.49
C ALA A 274 -7.47 8.58 18.82
N ILE A 275 -8.31 8.37 17.79
CA ILE A 275 -9.77 8.19 17.93
C ILE A 275 -10.09 6.96 18.79
N ARG A 276 -9.54 5.79 18.45
CA ARG A 276 -9.82 4.57 19.22
C ARG A 276 -9.26 4.58 20.65
N SER A 277 -8.26 5.41 20.90
CA SER A 277 -7.72 5.64 22.25
C SER A 277 -8.53 6.66 23.06
N GLY A 278 -9.41 7.44 22.41
CA GLY A 278 -10.21 8.51 23.06
C GLY A 278 -9.44 9.83 23.20
N TYR A 279 -8.40 10.07 22.39
CA TYR A 279 -7.64 11.32 22.36
C TYR A 279 -8.43 12.40 21.58
N ALA A 280 -9.30 13.11 22.30
CA ALA A 280 -10.29 14.02 21.72
C ALA A 280 -9.66 15.22 21.00
N GLU A 281 -8.46 15.64 21.42
CA GLU A 281 -7.73 16.77 20.83
C GLU A 281 -7.41 16.57 19.34
N ALA A 282 -7.28 15.32 18.89
CA ALA A 282 -7.02 15.00 17.49
C ALA A 282 -8.29 15.02 16.61
N THR A 283 -9.49 14.92 17.20
CA THR A 283 -10.74 14.74 16.45
C THR A 283 -11.05 15.92 15.49
N PRO A 284 -10.92 17.20 15.89
CA PRO A 284 -11.16 18.31 14.97
C PRO A 284 -10.24 18.27 13.75
N ALA A 285 -8.94 18.04 13.95
CA ALA A 285 -7.96 17.97 12.88
C ALA A 285 -8.17 16.74 11.96
N ALA A 286 -8.66 15.61 12.52
CA ALA A 286 -9.09 14.47 11.72
C ALA A 286 -10.28 14.84 10.80
N GLY A 287 -11.24 15.63 11.31
CA GLY A 287 -12.35 16.17 10.53
C GLY A 287 -11.87 17.07 9.37
N GLU A 288 -11.00 18.02 9.68
CA GLU A 288 -10.42 18.90 8.65
C GLU A 288 -9.62 18.11 7.60
N PHE A 289 -8.93 17.05 8.00
CA PHE A 289 -8.19 16.19 7.10
C PHE A 289 -9.13 15.48 6.11
N ILE A 290 -10.17 14.80 6.59
CA ILE A 290 -11.13 14.10 5.71
C ILE A 290 -11.97 15.05 4.87
N GLU A 291 -12.24 16.28 5.32
CA GLU A 291 -12.92 17.31 4.53
C GLU A 291 -12.06 17.77 3.33
N ARG A 292 -10.74 17.81 3.49
CA ARG A 292 -9.80 18.30 2.48
C ARG A 292 -9.27 17.21 1.54
N VAL A 293 -9.12 15.99 2.03
CA VAL A 293 -8.46 14.87 1.33
C VAL A 293 -9.50 13.90 0.80
N GLY A 294 -9.52 13.70 -0.53
CA GLY A 294 -10.45 12.79 -1.19
C GLY A 294 -9.86 11.39 -1.52
N ARG A 295 -8.58 11.11 -1.19
CA ARG A 295 -7.95 9.82 -1.46
C ARG A 295 -8.44 8.74 -0.51
N ARG A 296 -9.11 7.70 -1.06
CA ARG A 296 -9.77 6.62 -0.29
C ARG A 296 -8.82 5.96 0.72
N LYS A 297 -7.61 5.56 0.29
CA LYS A 297 -6.60 4.92 1.16
C LYS A 297 -6.41 5.70 2.47
N LEU A 298 -6.36 7.03 2.39
CA LEU A 298 -5.99 7.88 3.52
C LEU A 298 -7.15 8.17 4.48
N ILE A 299 -8.39 8.25 3.96
CA ILE A 299 -9.54 8.68 4.75
C ILE A 299 -10.39 7.53 5.28
N MET A 300 -10.46 6.39 4.57
CA MET A 300 -11.31 5.27 4.99
C MET A 300 -10.93 4.69 6.35
N PRO A 301 -9.66 4.55 6.75
CA PRO A 301 -9.29 4.12 8.09
C PRO A 301 -9.79 5.06 9.20
N ILE A 302 -9.85 6.37 8.93
CA ILE A 302 -10.33 7.37 9.88
C ILE A 302 -11.85 7.23 10.05
N TYR A 303 -12.60 7.15 8.94
CA TYR A 303 -14.04 6.88 8.98
C TYR A 303 -14.35 5.57 9.69
N ALA A 304 -13.58 4.51 9.42
CA ALA A 304 -13.77 3.20 10.03
C ALA A 304 -13.62 3.22 11.56
N GLU A 305 -12.77 4.08 12.12
CA GLU A 305 -12.69 4.26 13.57
C GLU A 305 -13.83 5.14 14.12
N LEU A 306 -14.14 6.23 13.45
CA LEU A 306 -15.22 7.14 13.86
C LEU A 306 -16.56 6.42 13.97
N VAL A 307 -16.92 5.57 13.03
CA VAL A 307 -18.22 4.91 13.02
C VAL A 307 -18.41 3.84 14.10
N LYS A 308 -17.39 3.56 14.92
CA LYS A 308 -17.48 2.54 15.99
C LYS A 308 -18.23 3.01 17.23
N THR A 309 -18.46 4.33 17.37
CA THR A 309 -19.24 4.91 18.47
C THR A 309 -20.36 5.81 17.95
N PRO A 310 -21.47 5.98 18.70
CA PRO A 310 -22.56 6.87 18.28
C PRO A 310 -22.10 8.32 18.06
N GLU A 311 -21.26 8.84 18.94
CA GLU A 311 -20.72 10.20 18.86
C GLU A 311 -19.80 10.36 17.65
N GLY A 312 -18.92 9.36 17.42
CA GLY A 312 -18.04 9.32 16.27
C GLY A 312 -18.81 9.18 14.96
N LEU A 313 -19.88 8.38 14.93
CA LEU A 313 -20.75 8.26 13.74
C LEU A 313 -21.45 9.59 13.43
N ALA A 314 -21.95 10.30 14.47
CA ALA A 314 -22.55 11.60 14.27
C ALA A 314 -21.52 12.61 13.71
N PHE A 315 -20.31 12.62 14.25
CA PHE A 315 -19.21 13.44 13.75
C PHE A 315 -18.85 13.09 12.30
N ALA A 316 -18.69 11.79 11.99
CA ALA A 316 -18.37 11.31 10.65
C ALA A 316 -19.41 11.72 9.61
N LYS A 317 -20.71 11.64 9.94
CA LYS A 317 -21.80 12.10 9.08
C LYS A 317 -21.71 13.61 8.82
N ALA A 318 -21.48 14.41 9.86
CA ALA A 318 -21.36 15.87 9.72
C ALA A 318 -20.14 16.29 8.88
N ALA A 319 -18.99 15.63 9.09
CA ALA A 319 -17.79 15.87 8.30
C ALA A 319 -17.98 15.43 6.82
N PHE A 320 -18.66 14.29 6.59
CA PHE A 320 -18.96 13.81 5.24
C PHE A 320 -19.86 14.76 4.47
N GLU A 321 -20.90 15.33 5.06
CA GLU A 321 -21.77 16.29 4.37
C GLU A 321 -21.00 17.55 3.89
N LYS A 322 -19.96 17.97 4.63
CA LYS A 322 -19.06 19.04 4.20
C LYS A 322 -18.08 18.59 3.11
N ALA A 323 -17.54 17.39 3.23
CA ALA A 323 -16.54 16.84 2.31
C ALA A 323 -17.13 16.41 0.96
N LYS A 324 -18.36 15.89 0.96
CA LYS A 324 -19.05 15.28 -0.18
C LYS A 324 -19.03 16.09 -1.47
N PRO A 325 -19.23 17.43 -1.47
CA PRO A 325 -19.14 18.21 -2.71
C PRO A 325 -17.77 18.20 -3.38
N GLY A 326 -16.70 17.94 -2.58
CA GLY A 326 -15.32 17.86 -3.06
C GLY A 326 -14.84 16.44 -3.37
N TYR A 327 -15.60 15.41 -3.01
CA TYR A 327 -15.19 14.02 -3.21
C TYR A 327 -15.50 13.52 -4.63
N HIS A 328 -14.65 12.64 -5.11
CA HIS A 328 -14.94 11.84 -6.31
C HIS A 328 -16.12 10.88 -6.04
N PRO A 329 -16.97 10.55 -7.04
CA PRO A 329 -18.10 9.63 -6.87
C PRO A 329 -17.74 8.30 -6.21
N ILE A 330 -16.61 7.67 -6.55
CA ILE A 330 -16.13 6.44 -5.95
C ILE A 330 -15.88 6.62 -4.43
N THR A 331 -15.22 7.71 -4.04
CA THR A 331 -14.99 8.02 -2.61
C THR A 331 -16.30 8.27 -1.89
N THR A 332 -17.20 9.04 -2.52
CA THR A 332 -18.55 9.33 -2.00
C THR A 332 -19.31 8.03 -1.74
N GLY A 333 -19.36 7.11 -2.70
CA GLY A 333 -20.02 5.81 -2.56
C GLY A 333 -19.44 4.98 -1.40
N SER A 334 -18.12 4.85 -1.34
CA SER A 334 -17.45 4.10 -0.27
C SER A 334 -17.76 4.61 1.13
N VAL A 335 -17.76 5.95 1.31
CA VAL A 335 -18.08 6.55 2.61
C VAL A 335 -19.57 6.40 2.93
N GLN A 336 -20.47 6.62 1.96
CA GLN A 336 -21.92 6.44 2.13
C GLN A 336 -22.27 5.03 2.59
N ASP A 337 -21.69 4.02 1.96
CA ASP A 337 -21.92 2.62 2.30
C ASP A 337 -21.45 2.31 3.73
N MET A 338 -20.27 2.81 4.11
CA MET A 338 -19.75 2.65 5.47
C MET A 338 -20.67 3.29 6.51
N LEU A 339 -21.11 4.54 6.28
CA LEU A 339 -22.01 5.27 7.18
C LEU A 339 -23.39 4.61 7.27
N ALA A 340 -23.92 4.08 6.17
CA ALA A 340 -25.19 3.38 6.14
C ALA A 340 -25.14 2.06 6.93
N LYS A 341 -24.08 1.25 6.71
CA LYS A 341 -23.86 -0.01 7.45
C LYS A 341 -23.69 0.23 8.96
N ALA A 342 -23.04 1.31 9.35
CA ALA A 342 -22.87 1.66 10.77
C ALA A 342 -24.14 2.19 11.41
N GLY A 343 -24.98 2.93 10.67
CA GLY A 343 -26.26 3.46 11.15
C GLY A 343 -27.40 2.43 11.24
N ALA A 344 -27.21 1.24 10.64
CA ALA A 344 -28.19 0.15 10.70
C ALA A 344 -27.98 -0.82 11.88
N LYS A 345 -26.88 -0.67 12.63
CA LYS A 345 -26.57 -1.41 13.85
C LYS A 345 -27.02 -0.64 15.09
#